data_59b0e4ccc1cde37a958b9d9e89292a5e
#
_entry.id   59b0e4ccc1cde37a958b9d9e89292a5e
#
_cell.length_a   1.000
_cell.length_b   1.000
_cell.length_c   1.000
_cell.angle_alpha   90.00
_cell.angle_beta   90.00
_cell.angle_gamma   90.00
#
_symmetry.space_group_name_H-M   'P 1'
#
loop_
_entity.id
_entity.type
_entity.pdbx_description
1 polymer ?
#
loop_
_entity_poly.entity_id
_entity_poly.type
_entity_poly.pdbx_seq_one_letter_code
_entity_poly.pdbx_strand_id
1 'polypeptide(L)'
;MKLKYIFMFLGVMLLGLTACGKKDTPEPSNKNPFAGTKWERILKATDEDGSSEIISTELQFIDDSRLVILSDYKDIAKDGSIIKQNPTVKEETTYTYEGLVATVISHKIENDKQVTRKATLTMDAAKQKITALEEGETEIIILTRKK
;
A
#
# COMPACT_ATOMS: atom_id res chain seq x y z
N MET A 1 17.62 -11.74 64.31
CA MET A 1 18.47 -10.61 63.94
C MET A 1 18.62 -10.57 62.42
N LYS A 2 17.59 -10.21 61.64
CA LYS A 2 17.70 -10.04 60.15
C LYS A 2 16.52 -9.29 59.54
N LEU A 3 15.66 -8.66 60.35
CA LEU A 3 14.46 -7.97 59.87
C LEU A 3 14.61 -6.43 59.78
N LYS A 4 15.72 -5.87 60.23
CA LYS A 4 15.96 -4.41 60.26
C LYS A 4 16.51 -3.83 58.94
N TYR A 5 17.05 -4.69 58.08
CA TYR A 5 17.65 -4.21 56.80
C TYR A 5 16.69 -4.21 55.60
N ILE A 6 15.53 -4.87 55.75
CA ILE A 6 14.53 -4.94 54.67
C ILE A 6 13.76 -3.61 54.49
N PHE A 7 13.58 -2.87 55.62
CA PHE A 7 12.88 -1.58 55.55
C PHE A 7 13.73 -0.40 55.07
N MET A 8 15.06 -0.55 55.10
CA MET A 8 15.95 0.51 54.65
C MET A 8 16.14 0.54 53.11
N PHE A 9 15.87 -0.57 52.45
CA PHE A 9 15.93 -0.65 50.98
C PHE A 9 14.65 -0.19 50.29
N LEU A 10 13.51 -0.18 50.99
CA LEU A 10 12.22 0.22 50.42
C LEU A 10 12.03 1.75 50.42
N GLY A 11 12.80 2.49 51.24
CA GLY A 11 12.72 3.93 51.34
C GLY A 11 13.49 4.70 50.25
N VAL A 12 14.47 4.06 49.59
CA VAL A 12 15.30 4.72 48.57
C VAL A 12 14.72 4.59 47.17
N MET A 13 13.80 3.64 46.95
CA MET A 13 13.14 3.47 45.62
C MET A 13 11.98 4.40 45.38
N LEU A 14 11.52 5.16 46.36
CA LEU A 14 10.36 6.08 46.21
C LEU A 14 10.73 7.52 45.87
N LEU A 15 12.03 7.86 45.83
CA LEU A 15 12.48 9.23 45.50
C LEU A 15 13.03 9.39 44.06
N GLY A 16 12.98 8.30 43.24
CA GLY A 16 13.50 8.31 41.86
C GLY A 16 12.46 8.54 40.76
N LEU A 17 11.19 8.76 41.09
CA LEU A 17 10.10 8.81 40.09
C LEU A 17 9.55 10.20 39.76
N THR A 18 10.25 11.26 40.07
CA THR A 18 9.82 12.64 39.71
C THR A 18 10.69 13.31 38.65
N ALA A 19 11.40 12.55 37.84
CA ALA A 19 11.96 13.06 36.59
C ALA A 19 11.12 12.55 35.42
N CYS A 20 9.82 12.84 35.42
CA CYS A 20 8.98 12.72 34.23
C CYS A 20 9.28 13.90 33.33
N GLY A 21 10.45 13.88 32.67
CA GLY A 21 10.63 14.60 31.43
C GLY A 21 9.59 14.05 30.47
N LYS A 22 8.66 14.88 30.00
CA LYS A 22 7.83 14.59 28.84
C LYS A 22 8.76 14.20 27.70
N LYS A 23 9.04 12.92 27.53
CA LYS A 23 9.36 12.38 26.23
C LYS A 23 8.04 12.48 25.48
N ASP A 24 7.98 13.43 24.56
CA ASP A 24 7.04 13.37 23.45
C ASP A 24 7.35 12.05 22.72
N THR A 25 6.77 10.96 23.21
CA THR A 25 6.61 9.75 22.42
C THR A 25 5.66 10.17 21.32
N PRO A 26 6.08 10.18 20.04
CA PRO A 26 5.14 10.47 18.96
C PRO A 26 4.00 9.49 19.17
N GLU A 27 2.79 10.01 19.46
CA GLU A 27 1.58 9.17 19.39
C GLU A 27 1.64 8.47 18.03
N PRO A 28 1.48 7.14 17.96
CA PRO A 28 1.35 6.48 16.70
C PRO A 28 0.18 7.19 15.99
N SER A 29 0.48 7.98 14.98
CA SER A 29 -0.55 8.66 14.23
C SER A 29 -1.39 7.54 13.61
N ASN A 30 -2.58 7.29 14.16
CA ASN A 30 -3.59 6.38 13.61
C ASN A 30 -4.11 6.85 12.25
N LYS A 31 -3.41 7.79 11.63
CA LYS A 31 -3.77 8.30 10.32
C LYS A 31 -3.41 7.28 9.27
N ASN A 32 -4.41 6.89 8.50
CA ASN A 32 -4.25 6.01 7.36
C ASN A 32 -3.17 6.54 6.39
N PRO A 33 -2.05 5.82 6.21
CA PRO A 33 -0.96 6.30 5.36
C PRO A 33 -1.28 6.22 3.87
N PHE A 34 -2.34 5.49 3.49
CA PHE A 34 -2.79 5.31 2.11
C PHE A 34 -3.74 6.42 1.67
N ALA A 35 -4.64 6.88 2.54
CA ALA A 35 -5.70 7.82 2.20
C ALA A 35 -5.18 9.08 1.49
N GLY A 36 -5.82 9.45 0.38
CA GLY A 36 -5.46 10.59 -0.45
C GLY A 36 -4.18 10.40 -1.29
N THR A 37 -3.68 9.17 -1.42
CA THR A 37 -2.47 8.86 -2.20
C THR A 37 -2.80 8.24 -3.56
N LYS A 38 -1.88 8.42 -4.52
CA LYS A 38 -1.94 7.83 -5.85
C LYS A 38 -0.65 7.10 -6.15
N TRP A 39 -0.78 5.96 -6.82
CA TRP A 39 0.34 5.07 -7.14
C TRP A 39 0.20 4.57 -8.55
N GLU A 40 1.31 4.45 -9.28
CA GLU A 40 1.29 4.03 -10.66
C GLU A 40 2.34 2.97 -10.98
N ARG A 41 2.00 2.12 -11.94
CA ARG A 41 2.91 1.21 -12.61
C ARG A 41 2.72 1.36 -14.11
N ILE A 42 3.81 1.49 -14.84
CA ILE A 42 3.82 1.47 -16.30
C ILE A 42 4.68 0.30 -16.75
N LEU A 43 4.09 -0.61 -17.48
CA LEU A 43 4.79 -1.69 -18.17
C LEU A 43 4.89 -1.33 -19.64
N LYS A 44 6.08 -1.49 -20.20
CA LYS A 44 6.32 -1.37 -21.63
C LYS A 44 7.02 -2.63 -22.10
N ALA A 45 6.40 -3.34 -23.04
CA ALA A 45 7.02 -4.39 -23.82
C ALA A 45 7.29 -3.84 -25.23
N THR A 46 8.44 -4.14 -25.80
CA THR A 46 8.81 -3.74 -27.17
C THR A 46 9.09 -4.99 -27.97
N ASP A 47 8.40 -5.11 -29.10
CA ASP A 47 8.53 -6.23 -30.02
C ASP A 47 9.75 -6.09 -30.95
N GLU A 48 10.11 -7.17 -31.63
CA GLU A 48 11.26 -7.19 -32.54
C GLU A 48 11.12 -6.20 -33.72
N ASP A 49 9.90 -5.91 -34.12
CA ASP A 49 9.61 -4.94 -35.19
C ASP A 49 9.71 -3.48 -34.75
N GLY A 50 9.89 -3.25 -33.43
CA GLY A 50 10.02 -1.95 -32.79
C GLY A 50 8.69 -1.34 -32.36
N SER A 51 7.56 -2.04 -32.51
CA SER A 51 6.29 -1.68 -31.89
C SER A 51 6.34 -1.89 -30.37
N SER A 52 5.43 -1.29 -29.62
CA SER A 52 5.42 -1.43 -28.18
C SER A 52 4.02 -1.52 -27.61
N GLU A 53 3.84 -2.42 -26.64
CA GLU A 53 2.67 -2.45 -25.78
C GLU A 53 2.93 -1.68 -24.49
N ILE A 54 1.99 -0.83 -24.10
CA ILE A 54 2.04 -0.09 -22.83
C ILE A 54 0.81 -0.44 -22.01
N ILE A 55 1.03 -0.99 -20.83
CA ILE A 55 -0.01 -1.21 -19.82
C ILE A 55 0.28 -0.27 -18.66
N SER A 56 -0.66 0.59 -18.32
CA SER A 56 -0.57 1.43 -17.13
C SER A 56 -1.65 1.07 -16.12
N THR A 57 -1.27 1.01 -14.86
CA THR A 57 -2.18 0.80 -13.74
C THR A 57 -1.98 1.91 -12.72
N GLU A 58 -3.06 2.57 -12.33
CA GLU A 58 -3.05 3.59 -11.29
C GLU A 58 -3.98 3.17 -10.15
N LEU A 59 -3.49 3.22 -8.91
CA LEU A 59 -4.26 3.05 -7.69
C LEU A 59 -4.50 4.42 -7.07
N GLN A 60 -5.75 4.79 -6.83
CA GLN A 60 -6.16 6.01 -6.16
C GLN A 60 -6.86 5.68 -4.85
N PHE A 61 -6.19 5.86 -3.72
CA PHE A 61 -6.79 5.72 -2.39
C PHE A 61 -7.56 7.00 -2.07
N ILE A 62 -8.87 6.96 -2.21
CA ILE A 62 -9.73 8.14 -2.11
C ILE A 62 -9.84 8.61 -0.67
N ASP A 63 -10.14 7.68 0.24
CA ASP A 63 -10.31 7.93 1.68
C ASP A 63 -9.84 6.70 2.48
N ASP A 64 -10.33 6.54 3.70
CA ASP A 64 -9.89 5.48 4.62
C ASP A 64 -10.33 4.07 4.22
N SER A 65 -11.19 3.94 3.22
CA SER A 65 -11.77 2.64 2.82
C SER A 65 -11.96 2.46 1.32
N ARG A 66 -11.99 3.53 0.52
CA ARG A 66 -12.29 3.47 -0.92
C ARG A 66 -11.03 3.55 -1.76
N LEU A 67 -10.92 2.63 -2.71
CA LEU A 67 -9.86 2.55 -3.70
C LEU A 67 -10.46 2.56 -5.11
N VAL A 68 -9.89 3.37 -6.00
CA VAL A 68 -10.16 3.34 -7.43
C VAL A 68 -8.92 2.79 -8.14
N ILE A 69 -9.13 1.81 -9.01
CA ILE A 69 -8.11 1.21 -9.86
C ILE A 69 -8.41 1.64 -11.30
N LEU A 70 -7.45 2.26 -11.95
CA LEU A 70 -7.52 2.64 -13.35
C LEU A 70 -6.52 1.80 -14.14
N SER A 71 -6.94 1.23 -15.26
CA SER A 71 -6.07 0.46 -16.14
C SER A 71 -6.24 0.92 -17.59
N ASP A 72 -5.13 1.24 -18.22
CA ASP A 72 -5.04 1.63 -19.63
C ASP A 72 -4.16 0.67 -20.39
N TYR A 73 -4.51 0.43 -21.65
CA TYR A 73 -3.73 -0.35 -22.59
C TYR A 73 -3.57 0.40 -23.92
N LYS A 74 -2.34 0.44 -24.44
CA LYS A 74 -2.01 1.09 -25.72
C LYS A 74 -1.01 0.24 -26.50
N ASP A 75 -1.26 0.11 -27.81
CA ASP A 75 -0.28 -0.36 -28.78
C ASP A 75 0.27 0.85 -29.56
N ILE A 76 1.58 0.95 -29.61
CA ILE A 76 2.31 2.05 -30.24
C ILE A 76 3.17 1.47 -31.36
N ALA A 77 3.04 2.02 -32.57
CA ALA A 77 3.89 1.66 -33.71
C ALA A 77 5.34 2.14 -33.49
N LYS A 78 6.26 1.62 -34.29
CA LYS A 78 7.69 2.00 -34.27
C LYS A 78 7.92 3.50 -34.45
N ASP A 79 7.06 4.17 -35.19
CA ASP A 79 7.11 5.64 -35.44
C ASP A 79 6.48 6.47 -34.29
N GLY A 80 5.99 5.82 -33.24
CA GLY A 80 5.35 6.45 -32.09
C GLY A 80 3.86 6.72 -32.25
N SER A 81 3.25 6.36 -33.38
CA SER A 81 1.79 6.47 -33.57
C SER A 81 1.04 5.43 -32.75
N ILE A 82 -0.17 5.79 -32.30
CA ILE A 82 -1.02 4.84 -31.55
C ILE A 82 -1.74 3.94 -32.56
N ILE A 83 -1.46 2.64 -32.55
CA ILE A 83 -2.14 1.62 -33.35
C ILE A 83 -3.50 1.30 -32.72
N LYS A 84 -3.53 1.13 -31.41
CA LYS A 84 -4.73 0.76 -30.65
C LYS A 84 -4.69 1.37 -29.25
N GLN A 85 -5.83 1.80 -28.78
CA GLN A 85 -6.03 2.22 -27.40
C GLN A 85 -7.36 1.68 -26.92
N ASN A 86 -7.35 0.92 -25.82
CA ASN A 86 -8.58 0.50 -25.18
C ASN A 86 -9.11 1.63 -24.30
N PRO A 87 -10.42 1.71 -24.07
CA PRO A 87 -10.98 2.60 -23.05
C PRO A 87 -10.38 2.30 -21.69
N THR A 88 -10.12 3.34 -20.90
CA THR A 88 -9.68 3.20 -19.51
C THR A 88 -10.69 2.35 -18.73
N VAL A 89 -10.24 1.26 -18.18
CA VAL A 89 -11.04 0.45 -17.24
C VAL A 89 -10.95 1.07 -15.87
N LYS A 90 -12.10 1.39 -15.28
CA LYS A 90 -12.21 1.90 -13.91
C LYS A 90 -12.91 0.87 -13.04
N GLU A 91 -12.25 0.48 -11.95
CA GLU A 91 -12.80 -0.38 -10.92
C GLU A 91 -12.82 0.38 -9.59
N GLU A 92 -13.97 0.41 -8.92
CA GLU A 92 -14.09 0.94 -7.56
C GLU A 92 -14.22 -0.22 -6.59
N THR A 93 -13.40 -0.22 -5.55
CA THR A 93 -13.39 -1.27 -4.54
C THR A 93 -13.09 -0.68 -3.16
N THR A 94 -13.12 -1.54 -2.15
CA THR A 94 -12.81 -1.16 -0.77
C THR A 94 -11.51 -1.79 -0.32
N TYR A 95 -10.89 -1.18 0.67
CA TYR A 95 -9.72 -1.73 1.34
C TYR A 95 -9.80 -1.54 2.85
N THR A 96 -9.07 -2.37 3.56
CA THR A 96 -8.76 -2.21 4.98
C THR A 96 -7.26 -2.04 5.14
N TYR A 97 -6.79 -1.49 6.25
CA TYR A 97 -5.36 -1.31 6.47
C TYR A 97 -4.96 -1.56 7.93
N GLU A 98 -3.70 -1.96 8.10
CA GLU A 98 -3.02 -2.05 9.38
C GLU A 98 -1.57 -1.57 9.19
N GLY A 99 -1.22 -0.44 9.80
CA GLY A 99 0.08 0.19 9.62
C GLY A 99 0.36 0.53 8.14
N LEU A 100 1.39 -0.07 7.56
CA LEU A 100 1.81 0.11 6.17
C LEU A 100 1.29 -1.00 5.22
N VAL A 101 0.35 -1.81 5.67
CA VAL A 101 -0.24 -2.90 4.88
C VAL A 101 -1.71 -2.63 4.64
N ALA A 102 -2.14 -2.65 3.37
CA ALA A 102 -3.54 -2.60 3.00
C ALA A 102 -3.98 -3.92 2.38
N THR A 103 -5.21 -4.32 2.65
CA THR A 103 -5.86 -5.49 2.04
C THR A 103 -7.01 -5.01 1.17
N VAL A 104 -6.97 -5.37 -0.10
CA VAL A 104 -8.00 -5.06 -1.09
C VAL A 104 -8.77 -6.33 -1.41
N ILE A 105 -10.10 -6.24 -1.44
CA ILE A 105 -10.98 -7.33 -1.86
C ILE A 105 -11.82 -6.81 -3.01
N SER A 106 -11.63 -7.38 -4.20
CA SER A 106 -12.39 -7.05 -5.39
C SER A 106 -13.28 -8.22 -5.83
N HIS A 107 -14.38 -7.89 -6.47
CA HIS A 107 -15.33 -8.87 -7.00
C HIS A 107 -15.44 -8.67 -8.50
N LYS A 108 -15.05 -9.69 -9.27
CA LYS A 108 -15.11 -9.68 -10.73
C LYS A 108 -16.08 -10.76 -11.23
N ILE A 109 -16.64 -10.52 -12.40
CA ILE A 109 -17.40 -11.55 -13.10
C ILE A 109 -16.50 -12.16 -14.16
N GLU A 110 -16.18 -13.43 -14.03
CA GLU A 110 -15.39 -14.21 -14.98
C GLU A 110 -16.20 -15.45 -15.40
N ASN A 111 -16.43 -15.60 -16.69
CA ASN A 111 -17.23 -16.73 -17.23
C ASN A 111 -18.60 -16.86 -16.53
N ASP A 112 -19.32 -15.75 -16.36
CA ASP A 112 -20.63 -15.66 -15.71
C ASP A 112 -20.62 -16.06 -14.21
N LYS A 113 -19.46 -16.15 -13.58
CA LYS A 113 -19.32 -16.45 -12.16
C LYS A 113 -18.67 -15.27 -11.45
N GLN A 114 -19.20 -14.95 -10.26
CA GLN A 114 -18.55 -13.97 -9.39
C GLN A 114 -17.29 -14.60 -8.77
N VAL A 115 -16.14 -13.99 -9.05
CA VAL A 115 -14.84 -14.37 -8.48
C VAL A 115 -14.44 -13.28 -7.50
N THR A 116 -14.08 -13.66 -6.29
CA THR A 116 -13.51 -12.76 -5.29
C THR A 116 -11.99 -12.86 -5.37
N ARG A 117 -11.33 -11.73 -5.55
CA ARG A 117 -9.87 -11.61 -5.54
C ARG A 117 -9.44 -10.80 -4.35
N LYS A 118 -8.36 -11.22 -3.71
CA LYS A 118 -7.77 -10.53 -2.57
C LYS A 118 -6.32 -10.18 -2.90
N ALA A 119 -5.94 -8.94 -2.66
CA ALA A 119 -4.57 -8.48 -2.84
C ALA A 119 -4.06 -7.81 -1.56
N THR A 120 -2.80 -8.06 -1.25
CA THR A 120 -2.08 -7.39 -0.17
C THR A 120 -1.15 -6.34 -0.76
N LEU A 121 -1.29 -5.11 -0.28
CA LEU A 121 -0.49 -3.96 -0.69
C LEU A 121 0.39 -3.53 0.48
N THR A 122 1.70 -3.63 0.33
CA THR A 122 2.66 -3.24 1.38
C THR A 122 3.40 -1.97 0.95
N MET A 123 3.23 -0.90 1.71
CA MET A 123 3.92 0.37 1.50
C MET A 123 5.30 0.31 2.16
N ASP A 124 6.32 0.81 1.49
CA ASP A 124 7.64 0.95 2.08
C ASP A 124 7.68 2.07 3.15
N ALA A 125 8.65 2.01 4.06
CA ALA A 125 8.79 2.99 5.13
C ALA A 125 9.00 4.43 4.62
N ALA A 126 9.61 4.59 3.45
CA ALA A 126 9.81 5.89 2.79
C ALA A 126 8.54 6.41 2.12
N LYS A 127 7.47 5.61 2.04
CA LYS A 127 6.19 5.92 1.39
C LYS A 127 6.36 6.33 -0.08
N GLN A 128 7.27 5.68 -0.78
CA GLN A 128 7.59 5.91 -2.19
C GLN A 128 7.21 4.75 -3.09
N LYS A 129 7.05 3.55 -2.53
CA LYS A 129 6.70 2.33 -3.26
C LYS A 129 5.61 1.55 -2.54
N ILE A 130 4.76 0.89 -3.32
CA ILE A 130 3.85 -0.16 -2.87
C ILE A 130 4.23 -1.44 -3.59
N THR A 131 4.35 -2.51 -2.83
CA THR A 131 4.45 -3.88 -3.33
C THR A 131 3.08 -4.51 -3.24
N ALA A 132 2.51 -4.96 -4.36
CA ALA A 132 1.20 -5.63 -4.41
C ALA A 132 1.38 -7.09 -4.75
N LEU A 133 0.69 -7.96 -4.01
CA LEU A 133 0.65 -9.41 -4.22
C LEU A 133 -0.81 -9.88 -4.16
N GLU A 134 -1.29 -10.49 -5.23
CA GLU A 134 -2.61 -11.12 -5.29
C GLU A 134 -2.54 -12.53 -4.66
N GLU A 135 -3.57 -12.90 -3.91
CA GLU A 135 -3.64 -14.21 -3.26
C GLU A 135 -3.66 -15.34 -4.31
N GLY A 136 -2.74 -16.28 -4.16
CA GLY A 136 -2.54 -17.38 -5.11
C GLY A 136 -1.56 -17.09 -6.25
N GLU A 137 -1.11 -15.84 -6.40
CA GLU A 137 -0.11 -15.45 -7.37
C GLU A 137 1.29 -15.38 -6.73
N THR A 138 2.32 -15.56 -7.58
CA THR A 138 3.72 -15.41 -7.16
C THR A 138 4.37 -14.15 -7.71
N GLU A 139 3.70 -13.50 -8.68
CA GLU A 139 4.19 -12.27 -9.27
C GLU A 139 3.94 -11.08 -8.34
N ILE A 140 5.02 -10.38 -8.03
CA ILE A 140 4.99 -9.17 -7.22
C ILE A 140 4.88 -7.97 -8.15
N ILE A 141 3.87 -7.15 -7.95
CA ILE A 141 3.66 -5.88 -8.66
C ILE A 141 4.22 -4.74 -7.81
N ILE A 142 5.10 -3.92 -8.41
CA ILE A 142 5.63 -2.73 -7.74
C ILE A 142 5.02 -1.49 -8.38
N LEU A 143 4.42 -0.64 -7.53
CA LEU A 143 3.90 0.67 -7.91
C LEU A 143 4.73 1.76 -7.26
N THR A 144 4.90 2.88 -7.94
CA THR A 144 5.59 4.07 -7.45
C THR A 144 4.60 5.18 -7.14
N ARG A 145 4.94 6.03 -6.18
CA ARG A 145 4.07 7.13 -5.78
C ARG A 145 3.98 8.17 -6.91
N LYS A 146 2.75 8.49 -7.28
CA LYS A 146 2.47 9.58 -8.21
C LYS A 146 2.42 10.90 -7.44
N LYS A 147 3.14 11.89 -7.94
CA LYS A 147 3.17 13.25 -7.37
C LYS A 147 1.93 14.06 -7.75
#